data_24ae6237a06d7013df932a0d2002d582
#
_entry.id   24ae6237a06d7013df932a0d2002d582
#
_cell.length_a   1.000
_cell.length_b   1.000
_cell.length_c   1.000
_cell.angle_alpha   90.00
_cell.angle_beta   90.00
_cell.angle_gamma   90.00
#
_symmetry.space_group_name_H-M   'P 1'
#
loop_
_entity.id
_entity.type
_entity.pdbx_description
1 polymer ?
#
loop_
_entity_poly.entity_id
_entity_poly.type
_entity_poly.pdbx_seq_one_letter_code
_entity_poly.pdbx_strand_id
1 'polypeptide(L)'
;MSMSSRHALFFAGLAFVVLPLQAADPPRWVLEQAVEAQASSVVLPSSAAGILVVTRCAGCAPQSFVTSSRTRYFVAKESVALAALRSGFVAAPDSAVTVLYDARSHEVTRVIASGSMTPALQAHGERRGAQR
;
A
#
# COMPACT_ATOMS: atom_id res chain seq x y z
N MET A 1 7.07 53.87 -67.01
CA MET A 1 6.55 52.51 -66.82
C MET A 1 7.45 51.81 -65.86
N SER A 2 7.01 51.67 -64.61
CA SER A 2 7.84 51.09 -63.58
C SER A 2 7.06 49.89 -63.01
N MET A 3 7.57 48.67 -63.23
CA MET A 3 7.05 47.42 -62.65
C MET A 3 7.80 47.12 -61.39
N SER A 4 7.15 47.31 -60.25
CA SER A 4 7.70 47.03 -58.94
C SER A 4 7.34 45.59 -58.57
N SER A 5 8.30 44.68 -58.60
CA SER A 5 8.14 43.27 -58.20
C SER A 5 8.34 43.14 -56.67
N ARG A 6 7.27 42.81 -55.95
CA ARG A 6 7.27 42.55 -54.50
C ARG A 6 7.46 41.04 -54.29
N HIS A 7 8.67 40.62 -53.89
CA HIS A 7 8.92 39.26 -53.42
C HIS A 7 8.47 39.16 -51.94
N ALA A 8 7.42 38.40 -51.69
CA ALA A 8 6.99 38.01 -50.37
C ALA A 8 7.78 36.77 -49.95
N LEU A 9 8.68 36.92 -48.99
CA LEU A 9 9.41 35.83 -48.33
C LEU A 9 8.49 35.23 -47.25
N PHE A 10 8.00 34.02 -47.50
CA PHE A 10 7.32 33.20 -46.49
C PHE A 10 8.40 32.50 -45.61
N PHE A 11 8.57 32.96 -44.39
CA PHE A 11 9.31 32.23 -43.37
C PHE A 11 8.40 31.18 -42.77
N ALA A 12 8.58 29.91 -43.16
CA ALA A 12 7.96 28.76 -42.49
C ALA A 12 8.74 28.49 -41.21
N GLY A 13 8.16 28.92 -40.06
CA GLY A 13 8.69 28.62 -38.73
C GLY A 13 8.44 27.16 -38.37
N LEU A 14 9.52 26.35 -38.32
CA LEU A 14 9.47 24.99 -37.77
C LEU A 14 9.37 25.10 -36.24
N ALA A 15 8.16 24.87 -35.68
CA ALA A 15 7.97 24.74 -34.23
C ALA A 15 8.50 23.37 -33.79
N PHE A 16 9.68 23.33 -33.18
CA PHE A 16 10.17 22.13 -32.45
C PHE A 16 9.37 21.95 -31.19
N VAL A 17 8.45 20.96 -31.18
CA VAL A 17 7.78 20.49 -29.98
C VAL A 17 8.78 19.65 -29.19
N VAL A 18 9.38 20.25 -28.17
CA VAL A 18 10.20 19.52 -27.20
C VAL A 18 9.26 18.76 -26.25
N LEU A 19 9.05 17.47 -26.50
CA LEU A 19 8.36 16.56 -25.56
C LEU A 19 9.28 16.36 -24.35
N PRO A 20 8.80 16.62 -23.11
CA PRO A 20 9.58 16.29 -21.93
C PRO A 20 9.72 14.76 -21.86
N LEU A 21 10.96 14.25 -21.97
CA LEU A 21 11.28 12.88 -21.59
C LEU A 21 11.02 12.77 -20.08
N GLN A 22 9.89 12.15 -19.71
CA GLN A 22 9.70 11.72 -18.34
C GLN A 22 10.69 10.58 -18.09
N ALA A 23 11.75 10.89 -17.37
CA ALA A 23 12.67 9.88 -16.87
C ALA A 23 11.85 8.92 -15.98
N ALA A 24 11.67 7.68 -16.44
CA ALA A 24 11.08 6.64 -15.61
C ALA A 24 11.97 6.48 -14.36
N ASP A 25 11.35 6.56 -13.17
CA ASP A 25 12.08 6.31 -11.93
C ASP A 25 12.81 4.97 -12.03
N PRO A 26 14.09 4.91 -11.64
CA PRO A 26 14.85 3.66 -11.69
C PRO A 26 14.15 2.61 -10.82
N PRO A 27 14.18 1.32 -11.21
CA PRO A 27 13.55 0.24 -10.46
C PRO A 27 14.10 0.23 -9.03
N ARG A 28 13.22 0.48 -8.07
CA ARG A 28 13.57 0.51 -6.65
C ARG A 28 13.67 -0.93 -6.15
N TRP A 29 14.87 -1.41 -5.89
CA TRP A 29 15.07 -2.69 -5.23
C TRP A 29 14.58 -2.59 -3.79
N VAL A 30 13.48 -3.26 -3.49
CA VAL A 30 12.94 -3.38 -2.13
C VAL A 30 13.53 -4.63 -1.52
N LEU A 31 14.30 -4.48 -0.44
CA LEU A 31 14.74 -5.61 0.38
C LEU A 31 13.63 -5.89 1.40
N GLU A 32 12.71 -6.76 1.02
CA GLU A 32 11.57 -7.11 1.87
C GLU A 32 12.02 -8.11 2.95
N GLN A 33 11.70 -7.80 4.19
CA GLN A 33 11.86 -8.68 5.36
C GLN A 33 10.50 -8.98 5.97
N ALA A 34 10.44 -10.06 6.75
CA ALA A 34 9.22 -10.48 7.43
C ALA A 34 9.45 -10.58 8.94
N VAL A 35 8.46 -10.18 9.71
CA VAL A 35 8.35 -10.46 11.13
C VAL A 35 7.02 -11.17 11.40
N GLU A 36 7.09 -12.24 12.19
CA GLU A 36 5.91 -13.03 12.58
C GLU A 36 5.56 -12.78 14.03
N ALA A 37 4.26 -12.71 14.32
CA ALA A 37 3.71 -12.51 15.66
C ALA A 37 2.27 -13.03 15.73
N GLN A 38 1.68 -13.03 16.91
CA GLN A 38 0.24 -13.22 17.10
C GLN A 38 -0.49 -11.89 16.94
N ALA A 39 -1.76 -11.92 16.54
CA ALA A 39 -2.59 -10.73 16.37
C ALA A 39 -2.66 -9.88 17.65
N SER A 40 -2.72 -10.53 18.83
CA SER A 40 -2.67 -9.87 20.13
C SER A 40 -1.37 -9.12 20.42
N SER A 41 -0.30 -9.45 19.71
CA SER A 41 1.03 -8.85 19.86
C SER A 41 1.32 -7.79 18.79
N VAL A 42 0.34 -7.47 17.95
CA VAL A 42 0.42 -6.47 16.88
C VAL A 42 -0.55 -5.35 17.13
N VAL A 43 -0.04 -4.14 17.27
CA VAL A 43 -0.86 -2.92 17.38
C VAL A 43 -0.94 -2.27 15.99
N LEU A 44 -2.12 -2.32 15.40
CA LEU A 44 -2.40 -1.71 14.09
C LEU A 44 -2.58 -0.19 14.22
N PRO A 45 -2.16 0.60 13.22
CA PRO A 45 -2.34 2.04 13.22
C PRO A 45 -3.83 2.42 13.16
N SER A 46 -4.19 3.62 13.61
CA SER A 46 -5.57 4.12 13.55
C SER A 46 -6.00 4.54 12.15
N SER A 47 -5.05 4.87 11.29
CA SER A 47 -5.27 5.33 9.90
C SER A 47 -4.29 4.65 8.94
N ALA A 48 -4.47 4.83 7.63
CA ALA A 48 -3.61 4.23 6.61
C ALA A 48 -2.13 4.63 6.78
N ALA A 49 -1.87 5.89 7.14
CA ALA A 49 -0.54 6.37 7.49
C ALA A 49 -0.40 6.42 9.02
N GLY A 50 0.57 5.69 9.59
CA GLY A 50 0.76 5.62 11.03
C GLY A 50 1.88 4.68 11.43
N ILE A 51 1.86 4.27 12.69
CA ILE A 51 2.86 3.34 13.25
C ILE A 51 2.17 2.01 13.58
N LEU A 52 2.75 0.93 13.07
CA LEU A 52 2.43 -0.44 13.42
C LEU A 52 3.49 -0.91 14.42
N VAL A 53 3.09 -1.51 15.52
CA VAL A 53 4.01 -2.02 16.54
C VAL A 53 3.86 -3.53 16.67
N VAL A 54 4.97 -4.24 16.71
CA VAL A 54 5.03 -5.70 16.88
C VAL A 54 5.85 -6.04 18.11
N THR A 55 5.31 -6.86 19.02
CA THR A 55 6.02 -7.42 20.17
C THR A 55 6.15 -8.93 20.00
N ARG A 56 7.32 -9.42 19.62
CA ARG A 56 7.52 -10.83 19.23
C ARG A 56 7.44 -11.84 20.37
N CYS A 57 7.74 -11.43 21.57
CA CYS A 57 7.69 -12.29 22.77
C CYS A 57 7.42 -11.49 24.04
N ALA A 58 6.97 -12.17 25.09
CA ALA A 58 6.86 -11.58 26.42
C ALA A 58 8.25 -11.09 26.87
N GLY A 59 8.37 -9.79 27.19
CA GLY A 59 9.65 -9.17 27.57
C GLY A 59 10.57 -8.75 26.42
N CYS A 60 10.21 -9.03 25.16
CA CYS A 60 10.91 -8.46 24.01
C CYS A 60 10.60 -6.98 23.87
N ALA A 61 11.60 -6.21 23.41
CA ALA A 61 11.37 -4.82 23.03
C ALA A 61 10.41 -4.74 21.83
N PRO A 62 9.40 -3.86 21.87
CA PRO A 62 8.50 -3.65 20.74
C PRO A 62 9.28 -3.06 19.55
N GLN A 63 8.92 -3.52 18.35
CA GLN A 63 9.46 -3.00 17.09
C GLN A 63 8.41 -2.14 16.42
N SER A 64 8.79 -0.95 15.96
CA SER A 64 7.91 0.00 15.29
C SER A 64 8.19 0.05 13.79
N PHE A 65 7.14 0.04 12.99
CA PHE A 65 7.17 0.10 11.54
C PHE A 65 6.24 1.21 11.05
N VAL A 66 6.60 1.84 9.94
CA VAL A 66 5.78 2.91 9.34
C VAL A 66 4.80 2.30 8.35
N THR A 67 3.52 2.68 8.42
CA THR A 67 2.52 2.35 7.41
C THR A 67 2.20 3.56 6.55
N SER A 68 1.77 3.34 5.32
CA SER A 68 1.36 4.37 4.37
C SER A 68 0.10 3.93 3.61
N SER A 69 -0.40 4.78 2.73
CA SER A 69 -1.51 4.43 1.83
C SER A 69 -1.17 3.29 0.86
N ARG A 70 0.11 2.93 0.74
CA ARG A 70 0.60 1.80 -0.08
C ARG A 70 0.61 0.47 0.68
N THR A 71 0.52 0.50 2.00
CA THR A 71 0.46 -0.71 2.83
C THR A 71 -0.81 -1.49 2.49
N ARG A 72 -0.66 -2.79 2.23
CA ARG A 72 -1.77 -3.69 1.90
C ARG A 72 -2.02 -4.68 3.03
N TYR A 73 -3.29 -4.96 3.27
CA TYR A 73 -3.73 -5.84 4.34
C TYR A 73 -4.43 -7.06 3.74
N PHE A 74 -4.14 -8.25 4.29
CA PHE A 74 -4.68 -9.51 3.81
C PHE A 74 -5.16 -10.38 4.97
N VAL A 75 -6.24 -11.12 4.75
CA VAL A 75 -6.64 -12.28 5.56
C VAL A 75 -6.56 -13.50 4.66
N ALA A 76 -5.67 -14.43 4.98
CA ALA A 76 -5.25 -15.50 4.08
C ALA A 76 -4.74 -14.92 2.74
N LYS A 77 -5.49 -15.08 1.66
CA LYS A 77 -5.15 -14.59 0.32
C LYS A 77 -6.01 -13.40 -0.12
N GLU A 78 -6.99 -12.99 0.68
CA GLU A 78 -7.94 -11.95 0.33
C GLU A 78 -7.47 -10.59 0.84
N SER A 79 -7.50 -9.57 -0.02
CA SER A 79 -7.21 -8.20 0.36
C SER A 79 -8.38 -7.62 1.15
N VAL A 80 -8.09 -7.01 2.30
CA VAL A 80 -9.08 -6.44 3.20
C VAL A 80 -8.73 -4.99 3.56
N ALA A 81 -9.72 -4.23 4.00
CA ALA A 81 -9.48 -2.90 4.55
C ALA A 81 -8.84 -3.00 5.95
N LEU A 82 -8.06 -1.98 6.36
CA LEU A 82 -7.46 -1.90 7.69
C LEU A 82 -8.50 -2.06 8.82
N ALA A 83 -9.69 -1.48 8.67
CA ALA A 83 -10.76 -1.60 9.65
C ALA A 83 -11.23 -3.05 9.82
N ALA A 84 -11.36 -3.80 8.72
CA ALA A 84 -11.74 -5.21 8.74
C ALA A 84 -10.65 -6.07 9.39
N LEU A 85 -9.37 -5.83 9.07
CA LEU A 85 -8.26 -6.52 9.72
C LEU A 85 -8.23 -6.27 11.24
N ARG A 86 -8.47 -5.03 11.66
CA ARG A 86 -8.54 -4.66 13.09
C ARG A 86 -9.66 -5.42 13.81
N SER A 87 -10.85 -5.51 13.21
CA SER A 87 -11.95 -6.31 13.75
C SER A 87 -11.59 -7.79 13.84
N GLY A 88 -10.88 -8.31 12.84
CA GLY A 88 -10.37 -9.67 12.82
C GLY A 88 -9.38 -9.96 13.95
N PHE A 89 -8.47 -9.04 14.26
CA PHE A 89 -7.52 -9.18 15.37
C PHE A 89 -8.22 -9.26 16.74
N VAL A 90 -9.30 -8.48 16.93
CA VAL A 90 -10.10 -8.55 18.15
C VAL A 90 -10.85 -9.90 18.25
N ALA A 91 -11.36 -10.41 17.12
CA ALA A 91 -12.12 -11.65 17.09
C ALA A 91 -11.24 -12.91 17.23
N ALA A 92 -9.99 -12.86 16.76
CA ALA A 92 -9.06 -13.98 16.75
C ALA A 92 -7.64 -13.54 17.18
N PRO A 93 -7.43 -13.22 18.46
CA PRO A 93 -6.18 -12.64 18.97
C PRO A 93 -4.97 -13.57 18.85
N ASP A 94 -5.19 -14.88 18.81
CA ASP A 94 -4.13 -15.90 18.70
C ASP A 94 -3.75 -16.23 17.24
N SER A 95 -4.39 -15.59 16.27
CA SER A 95 -4.08 -15.81 14.85
C SER A 95 -2.67 -15.37 14.53
N ALA A 96 -1.96 -16.16 13.72
CA ALA A 96 -0.65 -15.80 13.22
C ALA A 96 -0.74 -14.62 12.25
N VAL A 97 0.18 -13.67 12.38
CA VAL A 97 0.30 -12.48 11.55
C VAL A 97 1.72 -12.38 11.05
N THR A 98 1.87 -12.17 9.75
CA THR A 98 3.16 -11.87 9.11
C THR A 98 3.15 -10.43 8.62
N VAL A 99 4.09 -9.63 9.10
CA VAL A 99 4.30 -8.24 8.66
C VAL A 99 5.52 -8.21 7.75
N LEU A 100 5.32 -7.84 6.49
CA LEU A 100 6.40 -7.66 5.51
C LEU A 100 6.71 -6.17 5.39
N TYR A 101 7.99 -5.83 5.40
CA TYR A 101 8.46 -4.45 5.40
C TYR A 101 9.76 -4.30 4.63
N ASP A 102 10.01 -3.10 4.13
CA ASP A 102 11.29 -2.72 3.53
C ASP A 102 12.34 -2.56 4.63
N ALA A 103 13.42 -3.34 4.56
CA ALA A 103 14.48 -3.36 5.57
C ALA A 103 15.24 -2.03 5.73
N ARG A 104 15.20 -1.14 4.72
CA ARG A 104 15.91 0.14 4.73
C ARG A 104 15.05 1.26 5.32
N SER A 105 13.78 1.32 4.92
CA SER A 105 12.86 2.39 5.33
C SER A 105 12.01 2.01 6.55
N HIS A 106 11.95 0.71 6.91
CA HIS A 106 11.00 0.14 7.88
C HIS A 106 9.54 0.41 7.51
N GLU A 107 9.26 0.69 6.22
CA GLU A 107 7.91 0.87 5.72
C GLU A 107 7.25 -0.49 5.48
N VAL A 108 6.07 -0.68 6.05
CA VAL A 108 5.28 -1.91 5.88
C VAL A 108 4.73 -1.97 4.46
N THR A 109 5.02 -3.04 3.75
CA THR A 109 4.47 -3.32 2.42
C THR A 109 3.19 -4.12 2.52
N ARG A 110 3.17 -5.16 3.38
CA ARG A 110 2.01 -6.05 3.56
C ARG A 110 1.87 -6.52 5.00
N VAL A 111 0.62 -6.67 5.45
CA VAL A 111 0.26 -7.37 6.68
C VAL A 111 -0.66 -8.53 6.30
N ILE A 112 -0.28 -9.75 6.64
CA ILE A 112 -1.00 -10.96 6.30
C ILE A 112 -1.40 -11.69 7.58
N ALA A 113 -2.69 -11.79 7.84
CA ALA A 113 -3.23 -12.59 8.92
C ALA A 113 -3.61 -13.99 8.44
N SER A 114 -3.50 -14.99 9.30
CA SER A 114 -3.90 -16.37 8.96
C SER A 114 -5.40 -16.49 8.68
N GLY A 115 -5.79 -17.54 7.93
CA GLY A 115 -7.18 -17.78 7.51
C GLY A 115 -8.17 -18.07 8.66
N SER A 116 -7.69 -18.26 9.90
CA SER A 116 -8.55 -18.45 11.07
C SER A 116 -9.43 -17.22 11.40
N MET A 117 -9.13 -16.06 10.82
CA MET A 117 -9.94 -14.83 10.92
C MET A 117 -11.12 -14.79 9.92
N THR A 118 -11.17 -15.71 8.98
CA THR A 118 -12.17 -15.72 7.88
C THR A 118 -13.64 -15.72 8.36
N PRO A 119 -14.05 -16.41 9.44
CA PRO A 119 -15.45 -16.43 9.90
C PRO A 119 -16.00 -15.04 10.27
N ALA A 120 -15.17 -14.16 10.82
CA ALA A 120 -15.60 -12.82 11.23
C ALA A 120 -15.91 -11.91 10.03
N LEU A 121 -15.27 -12.13 8.89
CA LEU A 121 -15.49 -11.36 7.66
C LEU A 121 -16.72 -11.85 6.87
N GLN A 122 -16.99 -13.16 6.89
CA GLN A 122 -18.15 -13.76 6.22
C GLN A 122 -19.48 -13.34 6.87
N ALA A 123 -19.53 -13.20 8.20
CA ALA A 123 -20.73 -12.75 8.90
C ALA A 123 -21.19 -11.33 8.51
N HIS A 124 -20.32 -10.50 7.97
CA HIS A 124 -20.66 -9.15 7.49
C HIS A 124 -21.20 -9.17 6.05
N GLY A 125 -20.81 -10.15 5.24
CA GLY A 125 -21.26 -10.32 3.85
C GLY A 125 -22.69 -10.85 3.75
N GLU A 126 -23.05 -11.80 4.62
CA GLU A 126 -24.36 -12.47 4.60
C GLU A 126 -25.53 -11.56 5.03
N ARG A 127 -25.28 -10.61 5.93
CA ARG A 127 -26.32 -9.66 6.36
C ARG A 127 -26.77 -8.68 5.27
N ARG A 128 -26.00 -8.47 4.21
CA ARG A 128 -26.39 -7.61 3.07
C ARG A 128 -27.27 -8.33 2.05
N GLY A 129 -27.27 -9.66 2.01
CA GLY A 129 -28.09 -10.45 1.08
C GLY A 129 -29.52 -10.70 1.51
N ALA A 130 -29.84 -10.55 2.80
CA ALA A 130 -31.15 -10.89 3.38
C ALA A 130 -32.17 -9.71 3.40
N GLN A 131 -31.80 -8.55 2.86
CA GLN A 131 -32.67 -7.33 2.80
C GLN A 131 -33.06 -6.95 1.36
N ARG A 132 -33.30 -7.94 0.49
CA ARG A 132 -33.94 -7.66 -0.79
C ARG A 132 -35.23 -8.45 -0.93
#